data_6668b3d91cf611f9ff7f8e74ec2f582f
#
_entry.id   6668b3d91cf611f9ff7f8e74ec2f582f
#
_cell.length_a   1.000
_cell.length_b   1.000
_cell.length_c   1.000
_cell.angle_alpha   90.00
_cell.angle_beta   90.00
_cell.angle_gamma   90.00
#
_symmetry.space_group_name_H-M   'P 1'
#
loop_
_entity.id
_entity.type
_entity.pdbx_description
1 polymer ?
#
loop_
_entity_poly.entity_id
_entity_poly.type
_entity_poly.pdbx_seq_one_letter_code
_entity_poly.pdbx_strand_id
1 'polypeptide(L)'
;MARKLIIFGNGLGMALDPAHFSLDRALAEIWHRSNFLNDVHKQLIERCLQRQGPPAGEHELDTLHQAITYCKALAQIGEGNEHWLTDDGLNFPEITATYIHKVATSLHNYGEGLPQRFENALVEFVKNTRTHIATLNYDKLLYNSFIDNDIFSGYDGYLVDGMLGHGFSAEALERKYNRRFGYYLHLHGSPLFVNQGETVLKLSRSQLTVDRNEPSEHIVLTHIKRKPSVIAASNVLSTYWDYLQFALFESEEIILFGYSGLDEHLNLIIRPYLTSKHLRVIEWSGAGEQNDREAYWQYLLGREVTVTRLDNITDFINW
;
A
#
# COMPACT_ATOMS: atom_id res chain seq x y z
N MET A 1 -28.92 -2.39 -0.98
CA MET A 1 -28.07 -1.39 -1.67
C MET A 1 -27.00 -2.12 -2.41
N ALA A 2 -26.68 -1.68 -3.61
CA ALA A 2 -25.55 -2.16 -4.38
C ALA A 2 -24.24 -1.88 -3.65
N ARG A 3 -23.31 -2.83 -3.67
CA ARG A 3 -21.99 -2.64 -3.10
C ARG A 3 -21.14 -1.76 -3.99
N LYS A 4 -20.25 -1.03 -3.36
CA LYS A 4 -19.19 -0.28 -4.05
C LYS A 4 -17.82 -0.80 -3.63
N LEU A 5 -16.80 -0.44 -4.39
CA LEU A 5 -15.40 -0.60 -4.04
C LEU A 5 -14.74 0.77 -4.08
N ILE A 6 -14.11 1.17 -2.99
CA ILE A 6 -13.31 2.40 -2.94
C ILE A 6 -11.84 1.99 -2.86
N ILE A 7 -11.04 2.49 -3.80
CA ILE A 7 -9.58 2.28 -3.82
C ILE A 7 -8.92 3.61 -3.48
N PHE A 8 -8.23 3.64 -2.34
CA PHE A 8 -7.52 4.82 -1.85
C PHE A 8 -6.06 4.81 -2.31
N GLY A 9 -5.64 5.90 -2.92
CA GLY A 9 -4.24 6.19 -3.23
C GLY A 9 -3.66 7.26 -2.31
N ASN A 10 -2.36 7.54 -2.46
CA ASN A 10 -1.60 8.47 -1.62
C ASN A 10 -2.11 9.92 -1.64
N GLY A 11 -2.97 10.29 -2.59
CA GLY A 11 -3.61 11.60 -2.62
C GLY A 11 -4.41 11.90 -1.34
N LEU A 12 -4.90 10.88 -0.61
CA LEU A 12 -5.56 11.10 0.69
C LEU A 12 -4.57 11.70 1.71
N GLY A 13 -3.40 11.10 1.88
CA GLY A 13 -2.36 11.62 2.75
C GLY A 13 -1.81 12.97 2.27
N MET A 14 -1.55 13.10 0.96
CA MET A 14 -1.06 14.33 0.36
C MET A 14 -2.03 15.51 0.53
N ALA A 15 -3.33 15.28 0.65
CA ALA A 15 -4.32 16.31 0.94
C ALA A 15 -4.26 16.82 2.38
N LEU A 16 -3.69 16.05 3.30
CA LEU A 16 -3.52 16.41 4.72
C LEU A 16 -2.16 17.07 4.96
N ASP A 17 -1.09 16.41 4.54
CA ASP A 17 0.29 16.87 4.72
C ASP A 17 1.20 16.38 3.58
N PRO A 18 1.37 17.18 2.51
CA PRO A 18 2.26 16.81 1.40
C PRO A 18 3.72 16.60 1.84
N ALA A 19 4.13 17.21 2.94
CA ALA A 19 5.49 17.05 3.43
C ALA A 19 5.70 15.69 4.09
N HIS A 20 4.74 15.22 4.88
CA HIS A 20 4.82 13.92 5.55
C HIS A 20 4.61 12.76 4.58
N PHE A 21 3.62 12.85 3.67
CA PHE A 21 3.24 11.75 2.79
C PHE A 21 4.02 11.69 1.47
N SER A 22 5.05 12.51 1.29
CA SER A 22 5.97 12.42 0.16
C SER A 22 6.94 11.26 0.34
N LEU A 23 6.92 10.30 -0.61
CA LEU A 23 7.84 9.17 -0.62
C LEU A 23 9.32 9.64 -0.66
N ASP A 24 9.64 10.61 -1.51
CA ASP A 24 11.01 11.12 -1.64
C ASP A 24 11.52 11.75 -0.34
N ARG A 25 10.66 12.45 0.38
CA ARG A 25 11.00 13.00 1.68
C ARG A 25 11.20 11.91 2.74
N ALA A 26 10.33 10.91 2.78
CA ALA A 26 10.47 9.79 3.71
C ALA A 26 11.76 9.01 3.45
N LEU A 27 12.10 8.76 2.16
CA LEU A 27 13.37 8.15 1.77
C LEU A 27 14.57 8.98 2.25
N ALA A 28 14.56 10.29 2.01
CA ALA A 28 15.64 11.19 2.44
C ALA A 28 15.73 11.30 3.97
N GLU A 29 14.60 11.38 4.68
CA GLU A 29 14.57 11.45 6.14
C GLU A 29 15.24 10.21 6.77
N ILE A 30 14.82 9.01 6.36
CA ILE A 30 15.39 7.76 6.89
C ILE A 30 16.86 7.62 6.52
N TRP A 31 17.27 8.06 5.32
CA TRP A 31 18.67 8.08 4.90
C TRP A 31 19.57 8.91 5.83
N HIS A 32 19.09 10.08 6.23
CA HIS A 32 19.89 11.01 7.04
C HIS A 32 19.76 10.76 8.54
N ARG A 33 18.63 10.28 9.00
CA ARG A 33 18.32 10.10 10.42
C ARG A 33 18.85 8.82 11.04
N SER A 34 19.10 7.81 10.23
CA SER A 34 19.29 6.47 10.73
C SER A 34 20.71 6.16 11.17
N ASN A 35 20.84 5.68 12.40
CA ASN A 35 22.07 5.06 12.90
C ASN A 35 22.28 3.64 12.35
N PHE A 36 21.33 3.08 11.55
CA PHE A 36 21.45 1.72 11.01
C PHE A 36 22.11 1.66 9.63
N LEU A 37 22.03 2.73 8.81
CA LEU A 37 22.78 2.84 7.56
C LEU A 37 24.15 3.48 7.85
N ASN A 38 25.18 2.66 7.88
CA ASN A 38 26.54 3.17 7.94
C ASN A 38 27.02 3.65 6.56
N ASP A 39 28.20 4.24 6.50
CA ASP A 39 28.73 4.79 5.25
C ASP A 39 28.96 3.71 4.18
N VAL A 40 29.30 2.47 4.56
CA VAL A 40 29.45 1.35 3.60
C VAL A 40 28.11 1.00 2.98
N HIS A 41 27.04 0.89 3.78
CA HIS A 41 25.68 0.60 3.29
C HIS A 41 25.19 1.68 2.34
N LYS A 42 25.42 2.97 2.69
CA LYS A 42 25.07 4.10 1.82
C LYS A 42 25.82 4.04 0.51
N GLN A 43 27.12 3.79 0.54
CA GLN A 43 27.93 3.66 -0.66
C GLN A 43 27.50 2.48 -1.55
N LEU A 44 27.07 1.35 -0.99
CA LEU A 44 26.52 0.23 -1.75
C LEU A 44 25.23 0.62 -2.48
N ILE A 45 24.32 1.30 -1.80
CA ILE A 45 23.09 1.80 -2.40
C ILE A 45 23.42 2.82 -3.51
N GLU A 46 24.29 3.80 -3.25
CA GLU A 46 24.72 4.80 -4.21
C GLU A 46 25.36 4.19 -5.47
N ARG A 47 26.18 3.15 -5.30
CA ARG A 47 26.77 2.42 -6.42
C ARG A 47 25.71 1.68 -7.25
N CYS A 48 24.72 1.06 -6.59
CA CYS A 48 23.61 0.44 -7.30
C CYS A 48 22.82 1.47 -8.12
N LEU A 49 22.62 2.67 -7.57
CA LEU A 49 21.89 3.76 -8.21
C LEU A 49 22.74 4.57 -9.21
N GLN A 50 24.07 4.36 -9.24
CA GLN A 50 25.03 5.12 -10.03
C GLN A 50 24.98 6.64 -9.78
N ARG A 51 24.61 7.04 -8.58
CA ARG A 51 24.56 8.42 -8.10
C ARG A 51 24.70 8.51 -6.59
N GLN A 52 24.97 9.68 -6.05
CA GLN A 52 25.05 9.93 -4.62
C GLN A 52 23.68 10.25 -4.00
N GLY A 53 23.53 9.95 -2.72
CA GLY A 53 22.36 10.27 -1.91
C GLY A 53 21.28 9.20 -1.88
N PRO A 54 20.15 9.49 -1.19
CA PRO A 54 19.04 8.56 -1.00
C PRO A 54 18.37 8.21 -2.34
N PRO A 55 17.71 7.04 -2.44
CA PRO A 55 16.85 6.72 -3.58
C PRO A 55 15.78 7.81 -3.78
N ALA A 56 15.44 8.09 -5.04
CA ALA A 56 14.38 9.00 -5.44
C ALA A 56 13.28 8.24 -6.17
N GLY A 57 12.15 8.04 -5.50
CA GLY A 57 10.97 7.40 -6.07
C GLY A 57 11.07 5.88 -6.28
N GLU A 58 9.95 5.31 -6.72
CA GLU A 58 9.78 3.85 -6.88
C GLU A 58 10.71 3.25 -7.94
N HIS A 59 11.09 4.01 -8.97
CA HIS A 59 11.91 3.47 -10.06
C HIS A 59 13.34 3.13 -9.62
N GLU A 60 13.93 3.92 -8.70
CA GLU A 60 15.25 3.62 -8.14
C GLU A 60 15.19 2.50 -7.12
N LEU A 61 14.08 2.36 -6.40
CA LEU A 61 13.84 1.22 -5.53
C LEU A 61 13.77 -0.09 -6.33
N ASP A 62 13.32 -0.06 -7.59
CA ASP A 62 13.40 -1.22 -8.49
C ASP A 62 14.84 -1.65 -8.76
N THR A 63 15.74 -0.70 -8.98
CA THR A 63 17.18 -0.99 -9.15
C THR A 63 17.76 -1.68 -7.92
N LEU A 64 17.42 -1.20 -6.72
CA LEU A 64 17.83 -1.84 -5.47
C LEU A 64 17.24 -3.25 -5.33
N HIS A 65 15.97 -3.43 -5.68
CA HIS A 65 15.32 -4.74 -5.64
C HIS A 65 16.00 -5.75 -6.59
N GLN A 66 16.46 -5.31 -7.76
CA GLN A 66 17.26 -6.16 -8.65
C GLN A 66 18.57 -6.57 -8.01
N ALA A 67 19.30 -5.65 -7.39
CA ALA A 67 20.53 -5.95 -6.68
C ALA A 67 20.30 -6.94 -5.54
N ILE A 68 19.24 -6.76 -4.74
CA ILE A 68 18.81 -7.70 -3.69
C ILE A 68 18.57 -9.09 -4.28
N THR A 69 17.86 -9.19 -5.39
CA THR A 69 17.54 -10.47 -6.04
C THR A 69 18.82 -11.20 -6.46
N TYR A 70 19.77 -10.47 -7.04
CA TYR A 70 21.06 -11.04 -7.43
C TYR A 70 21.90 -11.47 -6.20
N CYS A 71 21.94 -10.64 -5.15
CA CYS A 71 22.62 -11.00 -3.92
C CYS A 71 22.03 -12.28 -3.30
N LYS A 72 20.70 -12.40 -3.22
CA LYS A 72 20.04 -13.62 -2.71
C LYS A 72 20.37 -14.85 -3.58
N ALA A 73 20.34 -14.72 -4.88
CA ALA A 73 20.69 -15.81 -5.81
C ALA A 73 22.14 -16.24 -5.66
N LEU A 74 23.09 -15.29 -5.59
CA LEU A 74 24.50 -15.59 -5.41
C LEU A 74 24.80 -16.20 -4.04
N ALA A 75 24.10 -15.78 -2.99
CA ALA A 75 24.23 -16.37 -1.66
C ALA A 75 23.81 -17.84 -1.62
N GLN A 76 22.81 -18.24 -2.44
CA GLN A 76 22.33 -19.63 -2.49
C GLN A 76 23.27 -20.58 -3.20
N ILE A 77 24.13 -20.10 -4.10
CA ILE A 77 25.09 -20.95 -4.84
C ILE A 77 26.48 -21.01 -4.19
N GLY A 78 26.71 -20.21 -3.12
CA GLY A 78 27.95 -20.27 -2.35
C GLY A 78 27.95 -21.49 -1.43
N GLU A 79 29.00 -22.32 -1.49
CA GLU A 79 29.22 -23.44 -0.58
C GLU A 79 30.54 -23.27 0.18
N GLY A 80 30.49 -23.41 1.51
CA GLY A 80 31.71 -23.37 2.35
C GLY A 80 32.40 -22.01 2.31
N ASN A 81 33.67 -21.98 1.88
CA ASN A 81 34.48 -20.76 1.76
C ASN A 81 34.41 -20.10 0.36
N GLU A 82 33.66 -20.68 -0.57
CA GLU A 82 33.52 -20.17 -1.93
C GLU A 82 32.29 -19.29 -2.06
N HIS A 83 32.38 -18.08 -1.52
CA HIS A 83 31.33 -17.08 -1.63
C HIS A 83 31.62 -16.06 -2.74
N TRP A 84 30.62 -15.84 -3.60
CA TRP A 84 30.65 -14.81 -4.63
C TRP A 84 30.46 -13.39 -4.07
N LEU A 85 30.03 -13.29 -2.80
CA LEU A 85 29.72 -12.03 -2.14
C LEU A 85 30.65 -11.81 -0.93
N THR A 86 30.95 -10.54 -0.68
CA THR A 86 31.51 -10.10 0.61
C THR A 86 30.42 -10.15 1.69
N ASP A 87 30.81 -10.04 2.97
CA ASP A 87 29.84 -9.94 4.09
C ASP A 87 28.84 -8.80 3.89
N ASP A 88 29.28 -7.66 3.37
CA ASP A 88 28.38 -6.55 3.06
C ASP A 88 27.40 -6.90 1.95
N GLY A 89 27.81 -7.64 0.93
CA GLY A 89 26.94 -8.15 -0.13
C GLY A 89 25.93 -9.17 0.35
N LEU A 90 26.30 -10.03 1.32
CA LEU A 90 25.40 -11.01 1.96
C LEU A 90 24.34 -10.30 2.80
N ASN A 91 24.70 -9.24 3.51
CA ASN A 91 23.80 -8.48 4.37
C ASN A 91 22.97 -7.41 3.61
N PHE A 92 23.34 -7.08 2.37
CA PHE A 92 22.68 -6.02 1.58
C PHE A 92 21.16 -6.20 1.42
N PRO A 93 20.62 -7.41 1.18
CA PRO A 93 19.18 -7.64 1.11
C PRO A 93 18.43 -7.25 2.39
N GLU A 94 18.96 -7.64 3.56
CA GLU A 94 18.32 -7.35 4.85
C GLU A 94 18.39 -5.85 5.18
N ILE A 95 19.53 -5.23 4.95
CA ILE A 95 19.73 -3.79 5.17
C ILE A 95 18.77 -2.97 4.31
N THR A 96 18.64 -3.33 3.03
CA THR A 96 17.73 -2.61 2.12
C THR A 96 16.27 -2.86 2.47
N ALA A 97 15.89 -4.08 2.84
CA ALA A 97 14.54 -4.39 3.32
C ALA A 97 14.19 -3.60 4.59
N THR A 98 15.15 -3.49 5.53
CA THR A 98 15.00 -2.67 6.75
C THR A 98 14.84 -1.20 6.41
N TYR A 99 15.61 -0.68 5.46
CA TYR A 99 15.49 0.71 4.99
C TYR A 99 14.08 0.99 4.44
N ILE A 100 13.60 0.14 3.54
CA ILE A 100 12.26 0.25 2.95
C ILE A 100 11.17 0.15 4.03
N HIS A 101 11.31 -0.77 4.98
CA HIS A 101 10.37 -0.90 6.09
C HIS A 101 10.32 0.36 6.96
N LYS A 102 11.47 0.96 7.27
CA LYS A 102 11.54 2.22 8.04
C LYS A 102 10.90 3.39 7.29
N VAL A 103 11.06 3.46 5.97
CA VAL A 103 10.39 4.45 5.12
C VAL A 103 8.86 4.27 5.21
N ALA A 104 8.36 3.06 5.04
CA ALA A 104 6.92 2.77 5.17
C ALA A 104 6.41 3.07 6.59
N THR A 105 7.22 2.78 7.63
CA THR A 105 6.91 3.11 9.03
C THR A 105 6.86 4.62 9.27
N SER A 106 7.76 5.40 8.66
CA SER A 106 7.71 6.87 8.73
C SER A 106 6.42 7.42 8.15
N LEU A 107 6.03 6.95 6.96
CA LEU A 107 4.74 7.31 6.33
C LEU A 107 3.53 6.89 7.18
N HIS A 108 3.62 5.74 7.88
CA HIS A 108 2.58 5.23 8.76
C HIS A 108 2.35 6.12 9.98
N ASN A 109 3.43 6.66 10.57
CA ASN A 109 3.40 7.33 11.87
C ASN A 109 2.98 8.81 11.81
N TYR A 110 2.02 9.15 10.96
CA TYR A 110 1.41 10.47 10.97
C TYR A 110 0.70 10.77 12.29
N GLY A 111 0.89 11.97 12.83
CA GLY A 111 0.41 12.34 14.16
C GLY A 111 -1.07 12.67 14.25
N GLU A 112 -1.68 13.06 13.13
CA GLU A 112 -3.06 13.51 13.08
C GLU A 112 -3.98 12.46 12.44
N GLY A 113 -5.30 12.64 12.60
CA GLY A 113 -6.35 11.82 11.99
C GLY A 113 -6.96 12.43 10.74
N LEU A 114 -7.96 11.76 10.20
CA LEU A 114 -8.79 12.30 9.13
C LEU A 114 -9.64 13.48 9.62
N PRO A 115 -9.96 14.48 8.75
CA PRO A 115 -10.91 15.53 9.10
C PRO A 115 -12.26 14.93 9.50
N GLN A 116 -12.81 15.36 10.63
CA GLN A 116 -14.01 14.75 11.26
C GLN A 116 -15.20 14.64 10.31
N ARG A 117 -15.41 15.66 9.44
CA ARG A 117 -16.50 15.65 8.48
C ARG A 117 -16.35 14.57 7.41
N PHE A 118 -15.12 14.37 6.92
CA PHE A 118 -14.78 13.33 5.96
C PHE A 118 -14.91 11.95 6.60
N GLU A 119 -14.32 11.79 7.79
CA GLU A 119 -14.34 10.56 8.56
C GLU A 119 -15.77 10.09 8.84
N ASN A 120 -16.62 10.97 9.40
CA ASN A 120 -18.00 10.64 9.74
C ASN A 120 -18.79 10.18 8.49
N ALA A 121 -18.66 10.90 7.39
CA ALA A 121 -19.36 10.56 6.14
C ALA A 121 -18.90 9.19 5.59
N LEU A 122 -17.60 8.92 5.60
CA LEU A 122 -17.04 7.65 5.14
C LEU A 122 -17.46 6.48 6.04
N VAL A 123 -17.35 6.66 7.35
CA VAL A 123 -17.72 5.65 8.35
C VAL A 123 -19.21 5.31 8.26
N GLU A 124 -20.09 6.30 8.19
CA GLU A 124 -21.52 6.09 8.01
C GLU A 124 -21.82 5.35 6.70
N PHE A 125 -21.16 5.76 5.62
CA PHE A 125 -21.32 5.11 4.33
C PHE A 125 -20.91 3.62 4.39
N VAL A 126 -19.77 3.30 4.98
CA VAL A 126 -19.29 1.91 5.14
C VAL A 126 -20.25 1.10 6.01
N LYS A 127 -20.73 1.64 7.13
CA LYS A 127 -21.72 0.98 8.01
C LYS A 127 -23.00 0.62 7.28
N ASN A 128 -23.50 1.52 6.44
CA ASN A 128 -24.78 1.37 5.74
C ASN A 128 -24.70 0.44 4.52
N THR A 129 -23.55 0.40 3.81
CA THR A 129 -23.45 -0.26 2.52
C THR A 129 -22.59 -1.53 2.53
N ARG A 130 -21.75 -1.73 3.55
CA ARG A 130 -20.73 -2.80 3.55
C ARG A 130 -19.82 -2.72 2.32
N THR A 131 -19.52 -1.52 1.89
CA THR A 131 -18.62 -1.21 0.77
C THR A 131 -17.24 -1.78 1.02
N HIS A 132 -16.59 -2.28 -0.03
CA HIS A 132 -15.20 -2.71 0.06
C HIS A 132 -14.27 -1.50 0.08
N ILE A 133 -13.22 -1.62 0.84
CA ILE A 133 -12.11 -0.66 0.90
C ILE A 133 -10.83 -1.36 0.49
N ALA A 134 -10.11 -0.77 -0.44
CA ALA A 134 -8.75 -1.17 -0.77
C ALA A 134 -7.83 0.05 -0.64
N THR A 135 -6.61 -0.15 -0.18
CA THR A 135 -5.64 0.94 -0.04
C THR A 135 -4.28 0.56 -0.63
N LEU A 136 -3.67 1.52 -1.30
CA LEU A 136 -2.28 1.46 -1.77
C LEU A 136 -1.33 2.14 -0.77
N ASN A 137 -1.88 2.73 0.29
CA ASN A 137 -1.16 3.57 1.24
C ASN A 137 -0.59 2.74 2.39
N TYR A 138 0.53 3.21 2.94
CA TYR A 138 1.16 2.63 4.15
C TYR A 138 0.69 3.31 5.43
N ASP A 139 0.00 4.46 5.33
CA ASP A 139 -0.46 5.24 6.46
C ASP A 139 -1.54 4.53 7.28
N LYS A 140 -1.77 5.05 8.48
CA LYS A 140 -2.77 4.54 9.42
C LYS A 140 -4.10 5.28 9.39
N LEU A 141 -4.28 6.26 8.50
CA LEU A 141 -5.42 7.17 8.49
C LEU A 141 -6.77 6.44 8.46
N LEU A 142 -6.99 5.63 7.43
CA LEU A 142 -8.21 4.84 7.30
C LEU A 142 -8.31 3.76 8.37
N TYR A 143 -7.20 3.07 8.63
CA TYR A 143 -7.17 1.96 9.58
C TYR A 143 -7.51 2.41 11.00
N ASN A 144 -6.91 3.51 11.47
CA ASN A 144 -7.22 4.08 12.78
C ASN A 144 -8.67 4.54 12.87
N SER A 145 -9.13 5.30 11.86
CA SER A 145 -10.52 5.74 11.79
C SER A 145 -11.50 4.56 11.91
N PHE A 146 -11.24 3.48 11.19
CA PHE A 146 -12.12 2.32 11.20
C PHE A 146 -12.07 1.50 12.49
N ILE A 147 -10.92 1.47 13.17
CA ILE A 147 -10.85 0.87 14.53
C ILE A 147 -11.60 1.73 15.53
N ASP A 148 -11.34 3.04 15.54
CA ASP A 148 -11.91 3.96 16.54
C ASP A 148 -13.44 4.12 16.38
N ASN A 149 -13.99 3.77 15.22
CA ASN A 149 -15.42 3.77 14.91
C ASN A 149 -16.08 2.37 14.89
N ASP A 150 -15.43 1.33 15.43
CA ASP A 150 -15.93 -0.05 15.50
C ASP A 150 -16.32 -0.67 14.13
N ILE A 151 -15.62 -0.28 13.06
CA ILE A 151 -15.79 -0.88 11.74
C ILE A 151 -15.17 -2.28 11.70
N PHE A 152 -14.02 -2.46 12.36
CA PHE A 152 -13.38 -3.75 12.55
C PHE A 152 -13.79 -4.36 13.90
N SER A 153 -14.75 -5.23 13.90
CA SER A 153 -15.18 -5.96 15.08
C SER A 153 -15.07 -7.49 14.88
N GLY A 154 -13.99 -7.92 14.27
CA GLY A 154 -13.76 -9.33 13.96
C GLY A 154 -14.84 -9.90 13.04
N TYR A 155 -15.41 -11.04 13.43
CA TYR A 155 -16.39 -11.76 12.62
C TYR A 155 -17.71 -11.00 12.40
N ASP A 156 -18.10 -10.06 13.26
CA ASP A 156 -19.32 -9.25 13.15
C ASP A 156 -19.06 -7.83 12.61
N GLY A 157 -17.83 -7.57 12.18
CA GLY A 157 -17.41 -6.29 11.63
C GLY A 157 -18.12 -5.90 10.35
N TYR A 158 -18.06 -4.61 10.06
CA TYR A 158 -18.50 -4.07 8.78
C TYR A 158 -17.47 -4.35 7.69
N LEU A 159 -16.19 -4.33 8.07
CA LEU A 159 -15.05 -4.70 7.22
C LEU A 159 -14.23 -5.81 7.88
N VAL A 160 -13.61 -6.64 7.05
CA VAL A 160 -12.69 -7.72 7.46
C VAL A 160 -11.44 -7.66 6.60
N ASP A 161 -10.27 -7.81 7.23
CA ASP A 161 -8.95 -7.78 6.56
C ASP A 161 -8.21 -9.14 6.63
N GLY A 162 -8.84 -10.17 7.17
CA GLY A 162 -8.23 -11.50 7.32
C GLY A 162 -7.24 -11.61 8.48
N MET A 163 -6.96 -10.53 9.21
CA MET A 163 -6.05 -10.54 10.36
C MET A 163 -6.78 -10.93 11.64
N LEU A 164 -6.37 -12.02 12.24
CA LEU A 164 -6.89 -12.56 13.49
C LEU A 164 -5.84 -12.41 14.60
N GLY A 165 -6.23 -12.64 15.85
CA GLY A 165 -5.31 -12.57 16.99
C GLY A 165 -4.13 -13.54 16.94
N HIS A 166 -4.25 -14.61 16.16
CA HIS A 166 -3.19 -15.62 15.95
C HIS A 166 -2.52 -15.50 14.57
N GLY A 167 -2.86 -14.50 13.78
CA GLY A 167 -2.25 -14.21 12.49
C GLY A 167 -3.23 -14.11 11.32
N PHE A 168 -2.68 -13.98 10.13
CA PHE A 168 -3.43 -13.90 8.90
C PHE A 168 -4.07 -15.25 8.55
N SER A 169 -5.35 -15.21 8.18
CA SER A 169 -6.08 -16.36 7.66
C SER A 169 -6.92 -15.94 6.44
N ALA A 170 -6.63 -16.54 5.29
CA ALA A 170 -7.43 -16.36 4.08
C ALA A 170 -8.89 -16.82 4.29
N GLU A 171 -9.11 -17.86 5.11
CA GLU A 171 -10.45 -18.33 5.45
C GLU A 171 -11.29 -17.31 6.20
N ALA A 172 -10.67 -16.38 6.93
CA ALA A 172 -11.38 -15.30 7.63
C ALA A 172 -12.01 -14.29 6.66
N LEU A 173 -11.54 -14.23 5.41
CA LEU A 173 -12.14 -13.45 4.34
C LEU A 173 -13.32 -14.15 3.66
N GLU A 174 -13.52 -15.43 3.90
CA GLU A 174 -14.67 -16.17 3.36
C GLU A 174 -15.96 -15.77 4.09
N ARG A 175 -17.00 -15.48 3.32
CA ARG A 175 -18.34 -15.19 3.86
C ARG A 175 -19.11 -16.47 4.11
N LYS A 176 -18.86 -17.09 5.26
CA LYS A 176 -19.65 -18.24 5.76
C LYS A 176 -20.87 -17.75 6.56
N TYR A 177 -21.89 -18.56 6.67
CA TYR A 177 -23.07 -18.32 7.54
C TYR A 177 -23.84 -17.01 7.24
N ASN A 178 -24.07 -16.71 5.96
CA ASN A 178 -24.83 -15.51 5.51
C ASN A 178 -24.19 -14.15 5.91
N ARG A 179 -22.91 -14.11 6.16
CA ARG A 179 -22.22 -12.87 6.49
C ARG A 179 -22.13 -11.94 5.31
N ARG A 180 -22.18 -10.64 5.60
CA ARG A 180 -22.23 -9.60 4.56
C ARG A 180 -21.20 -8.49 4.76
N PHE A 181 -20.06 -8.78 5.38
CA PHE A 181 -19.01 -7.80 5.56
C PHE A 181 -18.39 -7.35 4.22
N GLY A 182 -17.85 -6.14 4.18
CA GLY A 182 -16.92 -5.68 3.14
C GLY A 182 -15.50 -6.14 3.43
N TYR A 183 -14.63 -6.07 2.44
CA TYR A 183 -13.20 -6.34 2.62
C TYR A 183 -12.46 -5.04 2.89
N TYR A 184 -11.41 -5.11 3.71
CA TYR A 184 -10.38 -4.09 3.80
C TYR A 184 -9.06 -4.68 3.33
N LEU A 185 -8.56 -4.21 2.19
CA LEU A 185 -7.45 -4.83 1.48
C LEU A 185 -6.25 -3.88 1.43
N HIS A 186 -5.15 -4.26 2.05
CA HIS A 186 -3.88 -3.55 1.95
C HIS A 186 -3.12 -4.03 0.71
N LEU A 187 -3.38 -3.46 -0.46
CA LEU A 187 -2.84 -3.94 -1.74
C LEU A 187 -1.31 -3.82 -1.84
N HIS A 188 -0.75 -2.81 -1.20
CA HIS A 188 0.71 -2.65 -1.10
C HIS A 188 1.27 -3.12 0.26
N GLY A 189 0.44 -3.78 1.05
CA GLY A 189 0.82 -4.26 2.37
C GLY A 189 0.78 -3.20 3.46
N SER A 190 1.41 -3.50 4.58
CA SER A 190 1.47 -2.60 5.73
C SER A 190 2.74 -2.83 6.54
N PRO A 191 3.36 -1.78 7.09
CA PRO A 191 4.48 -1.94 8.01
C PRO A 191 4.09 -2.63 9.33
N LEU A 192 2.79 -2.79 9.59
CA LEU A 192 2.29 -3.57 10.74
C LEU A 192 2.39 -5.09 10.54
N PHE A 193 2.60 -5.58 9.31
CA PHE A 193 2.65 -7.00 9.04
C PHE A 193 4.06 -7.55 9.31
N VAL A 194 4.18 -8.50 10.21
CA VAL A 194 5.46 -9.10 10.61
C VAL A 194 5.37 -10.62 10.59
N ASN A 195 6.44 -11.26 10.17
CA ASN A 195 6.53 -12.72 10.22
C ASN A 195 6.77 -13.19 11.65
N GLN A 196 6.02 -14.21 12.08
CA GLN A 196 6.27 -14.97 13.29
C GLN A 196 6.23 -16.46 12.96
N GLY A 197 7.38 -17.02 12.68
CA GLY A 197 7.48 -18.37 12.09
C GLY A 197 6.82 -18.41 10.71
N GLU A 198 5.90 -19.33 10.51
CA GLU A 198 5.16 -19.46 9.24
C GLU A 198 3.91 -18.55 9.14
N THR A 199 3.61 -17.79 10.20
CA THR A 199 2.41 -16.97 10.31
C THR A 199 2.76 -15.49 10.20
N VAL A 200 1.90 -14.71 9.54
CA VAL A 200 2.01 -13.25 9.49
C VAL A 200 1.09 -12.65 10.54
N LEU A 201 1.67 -11.93 11.49
CA LEU A 201 0.94 -11.18 12.50
C LEU A 201 0.78 -9.72 12.11
N LYS A 202 -0.25 -9.10 12.64
CA LYS A 202 -0.45 -7.65 12.59
C LYS A 202 -0.11 -7.05 13.95
N LEU A 203 0.91 -6.20 13.97
CA LEU A 203 1.29 -5.46 15.16
C LEU A 203 0.16 -4.53 15.61
N SER A 204 0.05 -4.32 16.91
CA SER A 204 -0.78 -3.23 17.42
C SER A 204 -0.18 -1.87 17.05
N ARG A 205 -1.03 -0.82 16.99
CA ARG A 205 -0.62 0.55 16.64
C ARG A 205 0.53 1.09 17.49
N SER A 206 0.62 0.68 18.76
CA SER A 206 1.65 1.12 19.71
C SER A 206 2.98 0.36 19.58
N GLN A 207 3.00 -0.78 18.90
CA GLN A 207 4.19 -1.62 18.75
C GLN A 207 5.06 -1.24 17.54
N LEU A 208 4.51 -0.48 16.59
CA LEU A 208 5.26 -0.04 15.43
C LEU A 208 6.05 1.23 15.74
N THR A 209 7.36 1.11 15.81
CA THR A 209 8.28 2.25 15.99
C THR A 209 9.31 2.27 14.85
N VAL A 210 9.83 3.46 14.53
CA VAL A 210 10.88 3.61 13.49
C VAL A 210 12.19 2.94 13.91
N ASP A 211 12.39 2.72 15.21
CA ASP A 211 13.59 2.07 15.75
C ASP A 211 13.57 0.54 15.60
N ARG A 212 12.42 -0.06 15.30
CA ARG A 212 12.32 -1.49 15.04
C ARG A 212 13.14 -1.88 13.81
N ASN A 213 13.98 -2.90 13.96
CA ASN A 213 14.89 -3.35 12.89
C ASN A 213 14.41 -4.60 12.13
N GLU A 214 13.32 -5.24 12.57
CA GLU A 214 12.76 -6.40 11.87
C GLU A 214 11.93 -5.92 10.67
N PRO A 215 12.40 -6.15 9.43
CA PRO A 215 11.68 -5.69 8.25
C PRO A 215 10.40 -6.51 8.03
N SER A 216 9.38 -5.86 7.50
CA SER A 216 8.23 -6.56 6.93
C SER A 216 8.54 -6.98 5.50
N GLU A 217 8.33 -8.24 5.18
CA GLU A 217 8.41 -8.76 3.80
C GLU A 217 7.11 -8.49 3.01
N HIS A 218 6.11 -7.91 3.67
CA HIS A 218 4.77 -7.67 3.13
C HIS A 218 4.56 -6.20 2.75
N ILE A 219 5.55 -5.59 2.09
CA ILE A 219 5.53 -4.20 1.61
C ILE A 219 5.89 -4.17 0.13
N VAL A 220 5.03 -3.57 -0.69
CA VAL A 220 5.24 -3.39 -2.13
C VAL A 220 5.75 -1.98 -2.40
N LEU A 221 6.98 -1.70 -2.06
CA LEU A 221 7.63 -0.43 -2.37
C LEU A 221 8.65 -0.64 -3.50
N THR A 222 8.16 -0.87 -4.72
CA THR A 222 8.97 -1.20 -5.90
C THR A 222 8.27 -0.77 -7.18
N HIS A 223 9.03 -0.75 -8.29
CA HIS A 223 8.51 -0.39 -9.61
C HIS A 223 7.50 -1.42 -10.16
N ILE A 224 6.64 -0.94 -11.04
CA ILE A 224 5.52 -1.64 -11.69
C ILE A 224 5.89 -3.05 -12.20
N LYS A 225 7.03 -3.21 -12.85
CA LYS A 225 7.45 -4.50 -13.44
C LYS A 225 7.69 -5.61 -12.42
N ARG A 226 7.95 -5.27 -11.16
CA ARG A 226 8.26 -6.23 -10.10
C ARG A 226 7.15 -6.39 -9.07
N LYS A 227 6.17 -5.49 -9.07
CA LYS A 227 5.00 -5.60 -8.17
C LYS A 227 4.37 -6.99 -8.20
N PRO A 228 4.11 -7.62 -9.37
CA PRO A 228 3.55 -8.96 -9.40
C PRO A 228 4.38 -10.02 -8.70
N SER A 229 5.71 -9.98 -8.80
CA SER A 229 6.58 -10.97 -8.14
C SER A 229 6.66 -10.77 -6.64
N VAL A 230 6.68 -9.52 -6.17
CA VAL A 230 6.64 -9.20 -4.72
C VAL A 230 5.29 -9.61 -4.12
N ILE A 231 4.20 -9.32 -4.82
CA ILE A 231 2.85 -9.73 -4.41
C ILE A 231 2.75 -11.25 -4.33
N ALA A 232 3.21 -11.97 -5.34
CA ALA A 232 3.15 -13.44 -5.39
C ALA A 232 4.04 -14.12 -4.34
N ALA A 233 5.11 -13.46 -3.88
CA ALA A 233 5.98 -13.97 -2.83
C ALA A 233 5.37 -13.88 -1.41
N SER A 234 4.32 -13.07 -1.24
CA SER A 234 3.62 -12.90 0.04
C SER A 234 2.22 -13.51 -0.02
N ASN A 235 1.96 -14.50 0.82
CA ASN A 235 0.63 -15.11 0.92
C ASN A 235 -0.46 -14.08 1.30
N VAL A 236 -0.15 -13.11 2.15
CA VAL A 236 -1.08 -12.04 2.53
C VAL A 236 -1.41 -11.15 1.33
N LEU A 237 -0.38 -10.69 0.61
CA LEU A 237 -0.58 -9.81 -0.54
C LEU A 237 -1.29 -10.52 -1.68
N SER A 238 -0.86 -11.74 -2.04
CA SER A 238 -1.53 -12.51 -3.10
C SER A 238 -3.00 -12.73 -2.78
N THR A 239 -3.33 -13.06 -1.54
CA THR A 239 -4.72 -13.19 -1.10
C THR A 239 -5.49 -11.86 -1.22
N TYR A 240 -4.89 -10.72 -0.84
CA TYR A 240 -5.57 -9.43 -0.99
C TYR A 240 -5.84 -9.07 -2.45
N TRP A 241 -4.92 -9.37 -3.35
CA TRP A 241 -5.12 -9.13 -4.78
C TRP A 241 -6.17 -10.08 -5.40
N ASP A 242 -6.27 -11.32 -4.93
CA ASP A 242 -7.35 -12.24 -5.30
C ASP A 242 -8.71 -11.71 -4.80
N TYR A 243 -8.78 -11.28 -3.54
CA TYR A 243 -10.00 -10.70 -2.98
C TYR A 243 -10.36 -9.33 -3.57
N LEU A 244 -9.40 -8.58 -4.12
CA LEU A 244 -9.69 -7.40 -4.93
C LEU A 244 -10.51 -7.77 -6.16
N GLN A 245 -10.20 -8.89 -6.83
CA GLN A 245 -10.97 -9.35 -7.99
C GLN A 245 -12.40 -9.73 -7.60
N PHE A 246 -12.61 -10.38 -6.45
CA PHE A 246 -13.96 -10.62 -5.91
C PHE A 246 -14.69 -9.31 -5.61
N ALA A 247 -14.03 -8.36 -4.98
CA ALA A 247 -14.61 -7.05 -4.69
C ALA A 247 -14.98 -6.28 -5.96
N LEU A 248 -14.12 -6.33 -6.98
CA LEU A 248 -14.37 -5.77 -8.30
C LEU A 248 -15.58 -6.43 -8.96
N PHE A 249 -15.68 -7.77 -8.88
CA PHE A 249 -16.79 -8.52 -9.48
C PHE A 249 -18.15 -8.14 -8.87
N GLU A 250 -18.26 -8.09 -7.55
CA GLU A 250 -19.53 -7.87 -6.85
C GLU A 250 -19.94 -6.40 -6.68
N SER A 251 -19.04 -5.46 -6.97
CA SER A 251 -19.33 -4.03 -6.86
C SER A 251 -20.02 -3.50 -8.12
N GLU A 252 -21.00 -2.61 -7.98
CA GLU A 252 -21.64 -1.91 -9.10
C GLU A 252 -20.94 -0.60 -9.46
N GLU A 253 -20.27 0.01 -8.50
CA GLU A 253 -19.48 1.22 -8.68
C GLU A 253 -18.08 1.04 -8.11
N ILE A 254 -17.08 1.54 -8.83
CA ILE A 254 -15.69 1.61 -8.40
C ILE A 254 -15.33 3.09 -8.24
N ILE A 255 -14.77 3.44 -7.08
CA ILE A 255 -14.35 4.81 -6.77
C ILE A 255 -12.83 4.79 -6.57
N LEU A 256 -12.11 5.52 -7.42
CA LEU A 256 -10.67 5.77 -7.27
C LEU A 256 -10.49 7.09 -6.52
N PHE A 257 -10.06 7.03 -5.26
CA PHE A 257 -9.96 8.19 -4.39
C PHE A 257 -8.51 8.59 -4.15
N GLY A 258 -8.10 9.77 -4.59
CA GLY A 258 -6.72 10.25 -4.44
C GLY A 258 -5.68 9.35 -5.12
N TYR A 259 -6.09 8.62 -6.14
CA TYR A 259 -5.24 7.74 -6.91
C TYR A 259 -4.71 8.48 -8.15
N SER A 260 -3.42 8.34 -8.42
CA SER A 260 -2.76 9.05 -9.53
C SER A 260 -2.92 8.38 -10.90
N GLY A 261 -3.31 7.10 -10.92
CA GLY A 261 -3.32 6.29 -12.15
C GLY A 261 -1.97 5.67 -12.51
N LEU A 262 -0.93 5.88 -11.73
CA LEU A 262 0.43 5.44 -12.06
C LEU A 262 0.71 3.95 -11.76
N ASP A 263 -0.14 3.27 -11.01
CA ASP A 263 0.01 1.83 -10.76
C ASP A 263 -0.56 1.02 -11.94
N GLU A 264 0.30 0.69 -12.90
CA GLU A 264 -0.10 -0.06 -14.09
C GLU A 264 -0.63 -1.46 -13.74
N HIS A 265 -0.09 -2.11 -12.71
CA HIS A 265 -0.57 -3.43 -12.28
C HIS A 265 -2.03 -3.36 -11.81
N LEU A 266 -2.37 -2.37 -10.99
CA LEU A 266 -3.75 -2.12 -10.58
C LEU A 266 -4.64 -1.78 -11.78
N ASN A 267 -4.18 -0.90 -12.66
CA ASN A 267 -4.93 -0.49 -13.85
C ASN A 267 -5.27 -1.69 -14.75
N LEU A 268 -4.32 -2.60 -14.96
CA LEU A 268 -4.54 -3.82 -15.74
C LEU A 268 -5.58 -4.75 -15.10
N ILE A 269 -5.60 -4.85 -13.77
CA ILE A 269 -6.56 -5.69 -13.05
C ILE A 269 -7.96 -5.10 -13.07
N ILE A 270 -8.12 -3.79 -12.92
CA ILE A 270 -9.45 -3.17 -12.88
C ILE A 270 -10.11 -3.02 -14.25
N ARG A 271 -9.34 -2.82 -15.32
CA ARG A 271 -9.87 -2.61 -16.69
C ARG A 271 -10.93 -3.62 -17.14
N PRO A 272 -10.75 -4.96 -16.99
CA PRO A 272 -11.73 -5.94 -17.43
C PRO A 272 -13.11 -5.79 -16.76
N TYR A 273 -13.15 -5.26 -15.54
CA TYR A 273 -14.39 -5.13 -14.78
C TYR A 273 -15.16 -3.84 -15.09
N LEU A 274 -14.54 -2.88 -15.77
CA LEU A 274 -15.16 -1.58 -16.00
C LEU A 274 -16.29 -1.57 -17.03
N THR A 275 -16.43 -2.58 -17.87
CA THR A 275 -17.37 -2.61 -18.99
C THR A 275 -18.84 -2.45 -18.56
N SER A 276 -19.19 -2.91 -17.37
CA SER A 276 -20.58 -2.93 -16.85
C SER A 276 -20.75 -2.15 -15.55
N LYS A 277 -19.76 -1.37 -15.13
CA LYS A 277 -19.76 -0.71 -13.81
C LYS A 277 -19.60 0.79 -13.94
N HIS A 278 -20.13 1.53 -12.97
CA HIS A 278 -19.84 2.94 -12.84
C HIS A 278 -18.42 3.14 -12.30
N LEU A 279 -17.69 4.07 -12.92
CA LEU A 279 -16.34 4.42 -12.48
C LEU A 279 -16.30 5.91 -12.16
N ARG A 280 -15.92 6.22 -10.95
CA ARG A 280 -15.75 7.60 -10.47
C ARG A 280 -14.33 7.80 -9.94
N VAL A 281 -13.73 8.90 -10.32
CA VAL A 281 -12.44 9.34 -9.81
C VAL A 281 -12.63 10.60 -8.97
N ILE A 282 -12.05 10.60 -7.78
CA ILE A 282 -11.99 11.78 -6.90
C ILE A 282 -10.54 12.21 -6.84
N GLU A 283 -10.24 13.37 -7.37
CA GLU A 283 -8.87 13.89 -7.45
C GLU A 283 -8.76 15.37 -7.08
N TRP A 284 -7.55 15.79 -6.80
CA TRP A 284 -7.21 17.19 -6.55
C TRP A 284 -7.35 18.03 -7.82
N SER A 285 -7.97 19.21 -7.69
CA SER A 285 -8.21 20.15 -8.80
C SER A 285 -6.93 20.66 -9.46
N GLY A 286 -5.82 20.71 -8.73
CA GLY A 286 -4.52 21.12 -9.25
C GLY A 286 -3.77 20.05 -10.07
N ALA A 287 -4.36 18.87 -10.30
CA ALA A 287 -3.73 17.81 -11.11
C ALA A 287 -3.69 18.08 -12.63
N GLY A 288 -4.18 19.22 -13.11
CA GLY A 288 -4.23 19.63 -14.51
C GLY A 288 -5.60 20.21 -14.91
N GLU A 289 -5.84 20.48 -16.17
CA GLU A 289 -7.13 20.96 -16.67
C GLU A 289 -8.18 19.83 -16.70
N GLN A 290 -9.48 20.18 -16.57
CA GLN A 290 -10.57 19.18 -16.48
C GLN A 290 -10.57 18.23 -17.69
N ASN A 291 -10.59 18.79 -18.92
CA ASN A 291 -10.65 17.98 -20.13
C ASN A 291 -9.42 17.08 -20.32
N ASP A 292 -8.23 17.57 -19.94
CA ASP A 292 -6.99 16.80 -20.02
C ASP A 292 -7.02 15.62 -19.04
N ARG A 293 -7.60 15.83 -17.85
CA ARG A 293 -7.73 14.77 -16.83
C ARG A 293 -8.78 13.73 -17.22
N GLU A 294 -9.90 14.13 -17.79
CA GLU A 294 -10.90 13.21 -18.32
C GLU A 294 -10.31 12.35 -19.47
N ALA A 295 -9.58 12.99 -20.41
CA ALA A 295 -8.90 12.30 -21.48
C ALA A 295 -7.80 11.34 -20.97
N TYR A 296 -7.04 11.76 -19.95
CA TYR A 296 -6.05 10.93 -19.29
C TYR A 296 -6.68 9.65 -18.70
N TRP A 297 -7.75 9.79 -17.92
CA TRP A 297 -8.42 8.66 -17.31
C TRP A 297 -9.07 7.75 -18.35
N GLN A 298 -9.68 8.32 -19.38
CA GLN A 298 -10.25 7.57 -20.50
C GLN A 298 -9.18 6.77 -21.25
N TYR A 299 -8.03 7.35 -21.54
CA TYR A 299 -6.89 6.67 -22.13
C TYR A 299 -6.39 5.53 -21.22
N LEU A 300 -6.20 5.85 -19.94
CA LEU A 300 -5.63 4.93 -18.97
C LEU A 300 -6.52 3.72 -18.71
N LEU A 301 -7.83 3.91 -18.60
CA LEU A 301 -8.78 2.89 -18.19
C LEU A 301 -9.65 2.35 -19.33
N GLY A 302 -9.52 2.91 -20.52
CA GLY A 302 -10.17 2.44 -21.73
C GLY A 302 -11.67 2.76 -21.82
N ARG A 303 -12.17 3.71 -21.01
CA ARG A 303 -13.57 4.15 -21.03
C ARG A 303 -13.77 5.52 -20.39
N GLU A 304 -14.95 6.09 -20.62
CA GLU A 304 -15.38 7.34 -19.96
C GLU A 304 -15.48 7.14 -18.45
N VAL A 305 -15.05 8.16 -17.71
CA VAL A 305 -14.95 8.18 -16.26
C VAL A 305 -15.59 9.47 -15.74
N THR A 306 -16.36 9.36 -14.66
CA THR A 306 -16.83 10.55 -13.96
C THR A 306 -15.71 11.07 -13.04
N VAL A 307 -15.15 12.24 -13.38
CA VAL A 307 -14.08 12.87 -12.59
C VAL A 307 -14.65 13.97 -11.72
N THR A 308 -14.52 13.82 -10.41
CA THR A 308 -14.85 14.85 -9.40
C THR A 308 -13.54 15.45 -8.91
N ARG A 309 -13.39 16.75 -9.07
CA ARG A 309 -12.17 17.49 -8.72
C ARG A 309 -12.46 18.47 -7.59
N LEU A 310 -11.61 18.45 -6.58
CA LEU A 310 -11.75 19.26 -5.38
C LEU A 310 -10.43 19.94 -5.03
N ASP A 311 -10.48 21.14 -4.46
CA ASP A 311 -9.29 21.85 -3.97
C ASP A 311 -8.66 21.09 -2.79
N ASN A 312 -9.48 20.46 -1.96
CA ASN A 312 -9.04 19.43 -1.02
C ASN A 312 -9.96 18.21 -1.15
N ILE A 313 -9.40 17.07 -1.48
CA ILE A 313 -10.19 15.85 -1.69
C ILE A 313 -10.86 15.34 -0.41
N THR A 314 -10.40 15.75 0.78
CA THR A 314 -11.06 15.44 2.05
C THR A 314 -12.36 16.22 2.29
N ASP A 315 -12.71 17.18 1.43
CA ASP A 315 -14.02 17.82 1.40
C ASP A 315 -15.12 16.94 0.79
N PHE A 316 -14.74 15.82 0.17
CA PHE A 316 -15.66 14.87 -0.42
C PHE A 316 -16.44 14.09 0.65
N ILE A 317 -17.77 14.15 0.60
CA ILE A 317 -18.66 13.47 1.56
C ILE A 317 -19.81 12.70 0.88
N ASN A 318 -19.91 12.75 -0.44
CA ASN A 318 -21.03 12.16 -1.21
C ASN A 318 -20.64 10.79 -1.79
N TRP A 319 -20.44 9.83 -0.90
CA TRP A 319 -20.02 8.46 -1.21
C TRP A 319 -21.02 7.64 -2.03
#